data_04430a086af517084c8a965be9169491
#
_entry.id   04430a086af517084c8a965be9169491
#
_cell.length_a   1.000
_cell.length_b   1.000
_cell.length_c   1.000
_cell.angle_alpha   90.00
_cell.angle_beta   90.00
_cell.angle_gamma   90.00
#
_symmetry.space_group_name_H-M   'P 1'
#
loop_
_entity.id
_entity.type
_entity.pdbx_description
1 polymer ?
#
loop_
_entity_poly.entity_id
_entity_poly.type
_entity_poly.pdbx_seq_one_letter_code
_entity_poly.pdbx_strand_id
1 'polypeptide(L)'
;MEERNTQQDRENKGEEAQSPNCNTFKTKLLSLASRAKQIYNEPLRTLMHLVDKEWLYQSWRSLRKGAAHGIDAVNAEIYAENLDANLDRLLYKMRADQYVAPPVRRVYIPKGSGKKRGLGIPTIEDKIVQNAINYLLQGVYEQEFLPTSYGFRPNKSPLQAIEAVKVTIAKRKVSWVLDVDVASFFDNMDHEWLVKRPCIANTGLNITA
;
A
#
# COMPACT_ATOMS: atom_id res chain seq x y z
N MET A 1 -51.82 21.07 -21.43
CA MET A 1 -52.23 20.14 -20.37
C MET A 1 -51.35 18.88 -20.58
N GLU A 2 -50.36 18.56 -19.81
CA GLU A 2 -50.09 18.70 -18.38
C GLU A 2 -48.57 18.79 -18.15
N GLU A 3 -48.13 19.92 -17.65
CA GLU A 3 -46.92 20.03 -16.85
C GLU A 3 -47.31 19.60 -15.44
N ARG A 4 -46.58 18.66 -14.88
CA ARG A 4 -46.31 18.50 -13.43
C ARG A 4 -45.80 17.06 -13.15
N ASN A 5 -44.50 16.86 -13.03
CA ASN A 5 -43.89 16.10 -11.96
C ASN A 5 -42.35 15.98 -12.17
N THR A 6 -41.66 17.06 -11.88
CA THR A 6 -40.16 17.06 -11.87
C THR A 6 -39.69 17.77 -10.59
N GLN A 7 -40.14 17.32 -9.42
CA GLN A 7 -39.71 17.97 -8.16
C GLN A 7 -39.72 17.05 -6.94
N GLN A 8 -39.39 15.77 -7.10
CA GLN A 8 -39.32 14.86 -5.93
C GLN A 8 -38.09 13.90 -5.86
N ASP A 9 -37.08 14.10 -6.69
CA ASP A 9 -35.83 13.26 -6.63
C ASP A 9 -34.59 14.04 -6.21
N ARG A 10 -34.72 15.03 -5.32
CA ARG A 10 -33.58 15.81 -4.81
C ARG A 10 -33.38 15.81 -3.29
N GLU A 11 -33.96 14.88 -2.56
CA GLU A 11 -33.73 14.77 -1.12
C GLU A 11 -33.42 13.33 -0.72
N ASN A 12 -32.22 12.83 -1.07
CA ASN A 12 -31.59 11.74 -0.36
C ASN A 12 -30.07 11.84 -0.52
N LYS A 13 -29.49 12.98 -0.15
CA LYS A 13 -28.08 13.03 0.24
C LYS A 13 -28.01 12.55 1.68
N GLY A 14 -27.87 11.23 1.83
CA GLY A 14 -27.54 10.62 3.09
C GLY A 14 -26.30 11.27 3.70
N GLU A 15 -26.37 11.50 5.00
CA GLU A 15 -25.34 11.99 5.89
C GLU A 15 -23.99 11.32 5.58
N GLU A 16 -23.10 12.07 4.95
CA GLU A 16 -21.66 11.73 4.95
C GLU A 16 -21.21 11.78 6.40
N ALA A 17 -21.09 10.62 7.02
CA ALA A 17 -20.39 10.45 8.27
C ALA A 17 -19.07 11.22 8.15
N GLN A 18 -18.83 12.17 9.05
CA GLN A 18 -17.69 13.07 9.05
C GLN A 18 -16.41 12.26 8.86
N SER A 19 -15.87 12.32 7.66
CA SER A 19 -14.63 11.65 7.28
C SER A 19 -13.52 12.15 8.21
N PRO A 20 -12.85 11.26 8.94
CA PRO A 20 -11.71 11.64 9.78
C PRO A 20 -10.72 12.44 8.94
N ASN A 21 -10.12 13.44 9.54
CA ASN A 21 -9.46 14.58 8.90
C ASN A 21 -8.31 14.13 7.95
N CYS A 22 -8.61 13.89 6.68
CA CYS A 22 -7.66 13.50 5.61
C CYS A 22 -6.43 14.44 5.55
N ASN A 23 -6.55 15.67 6.03
CA ASN A 23 -5.43 16.61 6.13
C ASN A 23 -4.37 16.15 7.12
N THR A 24 -4.75 15.51 8.24
CA THR A 24 -3.80 15.03 9.25
C THR A 24 -2.91 13.90 8.69
N PHE A 25 -3.49 12.95 7.95
CA PHE A 25 -2.73 11.86 7.31
C PHE A 25 -1.72 12.40 6.29
N LYS A 26 -2.16 13.28 5.38
CA LYS A 26 -1.30 13.92 4.39
C LYS A 26 -0.16 14.72 5.03
N THR A 27 -0.46 15.48 6.08
CA THR A 27 0.54 16.26 6.82
C THR A 27 1.59 15.37 7.45
N LYS A 28 1.18 14.25 8.07
CA LYS A 28 2.12 13.26 8.63
C LYS A 28 3.01 12.66 7.55
N LEU A 29 2.45 12.28 6.40
CA LEU A 29 3.21 11.71 5.29
C LEU A 29 4.23 12.71 4.71
N LEU A 30 3.84 13.97 4.53
CA LEU A 30 4.73 15.04 4.08
C LEU A 30 5.83 15.35 5.11
N SER A 31 5.50 15.38 6.38
CA SER A 31 6.48 15.55 7.46
C SER A 31 7.49 14.40 7.48
N LEU A 32 7.04 13.17 7.32
CA LEU A 32 7.91 11.99 7.21
C LEU A 32 8.85 12.12 6.01
N ALA A 33 8.33 12.45 4.83
CA ALA A 33 9.12 12.64 3.61
C ALA A 33 10.17 13.75 3.77
N SER A 34 9.79 14.88 4.40
CA SER A 34 10.72 15.97 4.67
C SER A 34 11.85 15.55 5.62
N ARG A 35 11.53 14.82 6.69
CA ARG A 35 12.52 14.28 7.62
C ARG A 35 13.44 13.27 6.95
N ALA A 36 12.90 12.36 6.15
CA ALA A 36 13.68 11.37 5.41
C ALA A 36 14.70 12.03 4.47
N LYS A 37 14.30 13.13 3.80
CA LYS A 37 15.21 13.91 2.95
C LYS A 37 16.33 14.61 3.71
N GLN A 38 16.09 15.04 4.96
CA GLN A 38 17.08 15.72 5.77
C GLN A 38 18.10 14.78 6.43
N ILE A 39 17.66 13.55 6.74
CA ILE A 39 18.45 12.56 7.49
C ILE A 39 18.95 11.47 6.54
N TYR A 40 19.90 11.82 5.68
CA TYR A 40 20.36 10.93 4.61
C TYR A 40 21.13 9.68 5.09
N ASN A 41 21.76 9.72 6.25
CA ASN A 41 22.62 8.61 6.76
C ASN A 41 22.24 8.11 8.15
N GLU A 42 21.14 8.57 8.74
CA GLU A 42 20.71 8.12 10.05
C GLU A 42 19.41 7.32 9.94
N PRO A 43 19.27 6.21 10.66
CA PRO A 43 18.05 5.42 10.64
C PRO A 43 16.90 6.22 11.26
N LEU A 44 15.77 6.31 10.56
CA LEU A 44 14.52 6.84 11.08
C LEU A 44 13.99 5.85 12.13
N ARG A 45 14.16 6.20 13.39
CA ARG A 45 13.66 5.39 14.51
C ARG A 45 12.21 5.71 14.83
N THR A 46 11.49 4.71 15.33
CA THR A 46 10.15 4.88 15.91
C THR A 46 9.10 5.45 14.95
N LEU A 47 8.94 4.89 13.75
CA LEU A 47 7.89 5.33 12.82
C LEU A 47 6.48 4.87 13.24
N MET A 48 6.38 3.88 14.13
CA MET A 48 5.11 3.29 14.55
C MET A 48 4.17 4.29 15.24
N HIS A 49 4.70 5.36 15.88
CA HIS A 49 3.89 6.41 16.47
C HIS A 49 3.06 7.22 15.46
N LEU A 50 3.45 7.19 14.18
CA LEU A 50 2.69 7.84 13.10
C LEU A 50 1.45 7.05 12.74
N VAL A 51 1.46 5.73 12.98
CA VAL A 51 0.33 4.85 12.70
C VAL A 51 -0.69 4.99 13.81
N ASP A 52 -1.72 5.75 13.56
CA ASP A 52 -2.89 5.90 14.40
C ASP A 52 -4.14 5.36 13.68
N LYS A 53 -5.30 5.49 14.32
CA LYS A 53 -6.57 5.04 13.75
C LYS A 53 -6.87 5.68 12.41
N GLU A 54 -6.58 6.98 12.26
CA GLU A 54 -6.74 7.70 11.00
C GLU A 54 -5.85 7.12 9.89
N TRP A 55 -4.60 6.80 10.21
CA TRP A 55 -3.69 6.15 9.28
C TRP A 55 -4.21 4.78 8.81
N LEU A 56 -4.71 3.96 9.72
CA LEU A 56 -5.33 2.67 9.40
C LEU A 56 -6.62 2.85 8.59
N TYR A 57 -7.43 3.86 8.91
CA TYR A 57 -8.64 4.19 8.15
C TYR A 57 -8.31 4.55 6.70
N GLN A 58 -7.30 5.40 6.47
CA GLN A 58 -6.86 5.76 5.12
C GLN A 58 -6.26 4.55 4.39
N SER A 59 -5.56 3.67 5.10
CA SER A 59 -5.06 2.41 4.56
C SER A 59 -6.19 1.49 4.13
N TRP A 60 -7.25 1.35 4.93
CA TRP A 60 -8.45 0.60 4.58
C TRP A 60 -9.21 1.25 3.41
N ARG A 61 -9.36 2.57 3.43
CA ARG A 61 -10.09 3.32 2.40
C ARG A 61 -9.48 3.12 1.01
N SER A 62 -8.17 3.02 0.90
CA SER A 62 -7.45 2.84 -0.37
C SER A 62 -7.47 1.39 -0.89
N LEU A 63 -7.94 0.41 -0.09
CA LEU A 63 -8.06 -0.96 -0.56
C LEU A 63 -9.19 -1.11 -1.59
N ARG A 64 -8.96 -1.99 -2.57
CA ARG A 64 -10.00 -2.37 -3.53
C ARG A 64 -11.09 -3.19 -2.82
N LYS A 65 -12.30 -2.64 -2.71
CA LYS A 65 -13.42 -3.23 -1.94
C LYS A 65 -13.92 -4.56 -2.51
N GLY A 66 -13.97 -4.72 -3.82
CA GLY A 66 -14.35 -6.00 -4.48
C GLY A 66 -13.22 -7.03 -4.60
N ALA A 67 -12.14 -6.92 -3.79
CA ALA A 67 -11.06 -7.90 -3.82
C ALA A 67 -11.43 -9.18 -3.04
N ALA A 68 -10.85 -10.31 -3.47
CA ALA A 68 -11.06 -11.60 -2.82
C ALA A 68 -10.69 -11.57 -1.33
N HIS A 69 -11.49 -12.26 -0.51
CA HIS A 69 -11.28 -12.44 0.92
C HIS A 69 -10.08 -13.36 1.24
N GLY A 70 -9.51 -13.23 2.42
CA GLY A 70 -8.46 -14.09 2.94
C GLY A 70 -8.96 -15.47 3.39
N ILE A 71 -8.21 -16.10 4.28
CA ILE A 71 -8.56 -17.42 4.86
C ILE A 71 -9.73 -17.33 5.84
N ASP A 72 -9.95 -16.14 6.42
CA ASP A 72 -11.02 -15.83 7.37
C ASP A 72 -12.40 -15.63 6.73
N ALA A 73 -12.48 -15.69 5.40
CA ALA A 73 -13.68 -15.42 4.61
C ALA A 73 -14.29 -14.02 4.81
N VAL A 74 -13.61 -13.10 5.50
CA VAL A 74 -14.06 -11.72 5.73
C VAL A 74 -13.74 -10.89 4.50
N ASN A 75 -14.76 -10.30 3.88
CA ASN A 75 -14.61 -9.34 2.79
C ASN A 75 -14.63 -7.90 3.33
N ALA A 76 -14.48 -6.91 2.44
CA ALA A 76 -14.44 -5.51 2.83
C ALA A 76 -15.79 -5.01 3.40
N GLU A 77 -16.90 -5.55 2.94
CA GLU A 77 -18.26 -5.17 3.37
C GLU A 77 -18.51 -5.65 4.80
N ILE A 78 -18.27 -6.94 5.10
CA ILE A 78 -18.38 -7.51 6.44
C ILE A 78 -17.45 -6.77 7.43
N TYR A 79 -16.22 -6.47 7.01
CA TYR A 79 -15.27 -5.73 7.85
C TYR A 79 -15.76 -4.30 8.15
N ALA A 80 -16.44 -3.67 7.19
CA ALA A 80 -16.97 -2.31 7.31
C ALA A 80 -18.14 -2.19 8.30
N GLU A 81 -18.90 -3.26 8.58
CA GLU A 81 -20.02 -3.24 9.52
C GLU A 81 -19.61 -2.76 10.92
N ASN A 82 -18.39 -3.08 11.35
CA ASN A 82 -17.83 -2.68 12.63
C ASN A 82 -16.46 -2.02 12.46
N LEU A 83 -16.28 -1.21 11.41
CA LEU A 83 -14.98 -0.68 10.99
C LEU A 83 -14.23 0.01 12.12
N ASP A 84 -14.91 0.87 12.86
CA ASP A 84 -14.31 1.68 13.90
C ASP A 84 -13.72 0.83 15.03
N ALA A 85 -14.49 -0.13 15.54
CA ALA A 85 -14.04 -1.07 16.56
C ALA A 85 -12.96 -2.04 16.04
N ASN A 86 -13.06 -2.45 14.76
CA ASN A 86 -12.07 -3.32 14.13
C ASN A 86 -10.72 -2.61 14.01
N LEU A 87 -10.71 -1.33 13.60
CA LEU A 87 -9.49 -0.53 13.50
C LEU A 87 -8.87 -0.24 14.88
N ASP A 88 -9.68 0.03 15.92
CA ASP A 88 -9.18 0.22 17.28
C ASP A 88 -8.52 -1.05 17.81
N ARG A 89 -9.16 -2.21 17.61
CA ARG A 89 -8.60 -3.50 17.99
C ARG A 89 -7.30 -3.80 17.24
N LEU A 90 -7.25 -3.53 15.94
CA LEU A 90 -6.06 -3.72 15.12
C LEU A 90 -4.92 -2.83 15.60
N LEU A 91 -5.19 -1.54 15.83
CA LEU A 91 -4.22 -0.59 16.35
C LEU A 91 -3.66 -1.01 17.71
N TYR A 92 -4.54 -1.49 18.61
CA TYR A 92 -4.13 -2.03 19.91
C TYR A 92 -3.16 -3.20 19.75
N LYS A 93 -3.50 -4.19 18.91
CA LYS A 93 -2.62 -5.35 18.64
C LYS A 93 -1.26 -4.92 18.10
N MET A 94 -1.24 -3.97 17.16
CA MET A 94 0.01 -3.47 16.58
C MET A 94 0.88 -2.73 17.62
N ARG A 95 0.27 -1.92 18.49
CA ARG A 95 0.99 -1.17 19.54
C ARG A 95 1.48 -2.05 20.68
N ALA A 96 0.74 -3.12 20.98
CA ALA A 96 1.09 -4.09 22.02
C ALA A 96 2.09 -5.16 21.54
N ASP A 97 2.56 -5.08 20.29
CA ASP A 97 3.42 -6.08 19.65
C ASP A 97 2.77 -7.50 19.63
N GLN A 98 1.45 -7.54 19.52
CA GLN A 98 0.63 -8.76 19.52
C GLN A 98 0.05 -9.07 18.13
N TYR A 99 0.38 -8.26 17.14
CA TYR A 99 -0.08 -8.50 15.78
C TYR A 99 0.76 -9.59 15.13
N VAL A 100 0.09 -10.68 14.76
CA VAL A 100 0.67 -11.77 13.96
C VAL A 100 -0.10 -11.88 12.67
N ALA A 101 0.59 -11.81 11.53
CA ALA A 101 -0.03 -11.93 10.22
C ALA A 101 -0.65 -13.32 10.03
N PRO A 102 -1.95 -13.41 9.71
CA PRO A 102 -2.59 -14.70 9.44
C PRO A 102 -2.02 -15.36 8.17
N PRO A 103 -2.12 -16.71 8.04
CA PRO A 103 -1.74 -17.38 6.81
C PRO A 103 -2.54 -16.86 5.60
N VAL A 104 -1.88 -16.77 4.46
CA VAL A 104 -2.54 -16.37 3.21
C VAL A 104 -3.35 -17.51 2.62
N ARG A 105 -4.50 -17.22 2.03
CA ARG A 105 -5.27 -18.18 1.22
C ARG A 105 -4.63 -18.32 -0.15
N ARG A 106 -4.10 -19.50 -0.48
CA ARG A 106 -3.43 -19.75 -1.75
C ARG A 106 -4.41 -20.10 -2.86
N VAL A 107 -4.34 -19.35 -3.97
CA VAL A 107 -5.14 -19.58 -5.18
C VAL A 107 -4.19 -19.70 -6.38
N TYR A 108 -4.49 -20.62 -7.30
CA TYR A 108 -3.67 -20.83 -8.48
C TYR A 108 -4.32 -20.19 -9.70
N ILE A 109 -3.59 -19.29 -10.35
CA ILE A 109 -4.03 -18.60 -11.56
C ILE A 109 -3.30 -19.19 -12.78
N PRO A 110 -4.00 -19.48 -13.90
CA PRO A 110 -3.36 -19.92 -15.12
C PRO A 110 -2.34 -18.91 -15.64
N LYS A 111 -1.16 -19.38 -16.05
CA LYS A 111 -0.15 -18.59 -16.76
C LYS A 111 -0.21 -19.02 -18.23
N GLY A 112 -0.08 -18.09 -19.19
CA GLY A 112 -0.29 -18.29 -20.62
C GLY A 112 0.50 -19.42 -21.30
N SER A 113 1.35 -20.15 -20.57
CA SER A 113 2.12 -21.31 -21.03
C SER A 113 1.61 -22.65 -20.47
N GLY A 114 0.35 -22.73 -20.03
CA GLY A 114 -0.21 -23.94 -19.39
C GLY A 114 0.24 -24.14 -17.93
N LYS A 115 1.20 -23.37 -17.44
CA LYS A 115 1.64 -23.39 -16.04
C LYS A 115 0.69 -22.58 -15.16
N LYS A 116 0.58 -22.95 -13.88
CA LYS A 116 -0.18 -22.20 -12.88
C LYS A 116 0.81 -21.41 -12.00
N ARG A 117 0.42 -20.18 -11.63
CA ARG A 117 1.16 -19.44 -10.59
C ARG A 117 0.31 -19.36 -9.33
N GLY A 118 0.92 -19.63 -8.17
CA GLY A 118 0.28 -19.41 -6.86
C GLY A 118 0.17 -17.93 -6.56
N LEU A 119 -1.00 -17.53 -6.05
CA LEU A 119 -1.25 -16.20 -5.50
C LEU A 119 -1.70 -16.36 -4.04
N GLY A 120 -1.00 -15.72 -3.12
CA GLY A 120 -1.41 -15.62 -1.73
C GLY A 120 -2.39 -14.47 -1.54
N ILE A 121 -3.55 -14.73 -0.97
CA ILE A 121 -4.56 -13.71 -0.67
C ILE A 121 -4.58 -13.50 0.84
N PRO A 122 -4.08 -12.36 1.36
CA PRO A 122 -4.10 -12.05 2.78
C PRO A 122 -5.50 -11.66 3.25
N THR A 123 -5.72 -11.69 4.57
CA THR A 123 -6.94 -11.19 5.21
C THR A 123 -7.10 -9.68 5.02
N ILE A 124 -8.29 -9.16 5.30
CA ILE A 124 -8.52 -7.70 5.23
C ILE A 124 -7.65 -6.94 6.24
N GLU A 125 -7.55 -7.43 7.47
CA GLU A 125 -6.69 -6.81 8.50
C GLU A 125 -5.23 -6.76 8.03
N ASP A 126 -4.73 -7.86 7.46
CA ASP A 126 -3.36 -7.92 6.96
C ASP A 126 -3.13 -6.99 5.76
N LYS A 127 -4.10 -6.87 4.85
CA LYS A 127 -4.04 -5.87 3.76
C LYS A 127 -3.97 -4.44 4.29
N ILE A 128 -4.71 -4.12 5.37
CA ILE A 128 -4.66 -2.80 6.01
C ILE A 128 -3.27 -2.55 6.59
N VAL A 129 -2.72 -3.52 7.32
CA VAL A 129 -1.37 -3.42 7.91
C VAL A 129 -0.31 -3.26 6.83
N GLN A 130 -0.32 -4.11 5.79
CA GLN A 130 0.60 -4.01 4.67
C GLN A 130 0.54 -2.64 4.00
N ASN A 131 -0.66 -2.09 3.81
CA ASN A 131 -0.82 -0.78 3.20
C ASN A 131 -0.39 0.36 4.13
N ALA A 132 -0.63 0.23 5.43
CA ALA A 132 -0.14 1.18 6.43
C ALA A 132 1.40 1.25 6.45
N ILE A 133 2.05 0.10 6.41
CA ILE A 133 3.51 -0.01 6.29
C ILE A 133 4.00 0.55 4.95
N ASN A 134 3.31 0.23 3.86
CA ASN A 134 3.65 0.74 2.53
C ASN A 134 3.67 2.28 2.49
N TYR A 135 2.71 2.96 3.12
CA TYR A 135 2.73 4.42 3.22
C TYR A 135 3.93 4.95 4.00
N LEU A 136 4.32 4.28 5.10
CA LEU A 136 5.54 4.65 5.83
C LEU A 136 6.78 4.50 4.95
N LEU A 137 6.91 3.36 4.29
CA LEU A 137 8.05 3.08 3.41
C LEU A 137 8.09 4.02 2.20
N GLN A 138 6.94 4.34 1.60
CA GLN A 138 6.86 5.34 0.53
C GLN A 138 7.34 6.71 1.01
N GLY A 139 6.91 7.16 2.20
CA GLY A 139 7.37 8.43 2.76
C GLY A 139 8.89 8.51 2.88
N VAL A 140 9.54 7.39 3.19
CA VAL A 140 10.99 7.31 3.34
C VAL A 140 11.68 7.16 1.98
N TYR A 141 11.35 6.09 1.25
CA TYR A 141 12.12 5.68 0.06
C TYR A 141 11.81 6.46 -1.20
N GLU A 142 10.65 7.13 -1.30
CA GLU A 142 10.31 7.94 -2.48
C GLU A 142 11.34 9.06 -2.72
N GLN A 143 12.05 9.48 -1.68
CA GLN A 143 13.11 10.49 -1.75
C GLN A 143 14.42 9.96 -2.35
N GLU A 144 14.62 8.64 -2.32
CA GLU A 144 15.85 7.96 -2.75
C GLU A 144 15.75 7.37 -4.16
N PHE A 145 14.53 7.15 -4.65
CA PHE A 145 14.34 6.54 -5.96
C PHE A 145 14.85 7.41 -7.11
N LEU A 146 15.60 6.78 -8.00
CA LEU A 146 16.05 7.43 -9.23
C LEU A 146 14.85 7.88 -10.09
N PRO A 147 14.99 8.98 -10.86
CA PRO A 147 13.95 9.45 -11.77
C PRO A 147 13.52 8.39 -12.80
N THR A 148 14.42 7.47 -13.15
CA THR A 148 14.21 6.37 -14.09
C THR A 148 13.51 5.15 -13.49
N SER A 149 13.25 5.12 -12.18
CA SER A 149 12.47 4.07 -11.52
C SER A 149 10.98 4.37 -11.64
N TYR A 150 10.21 3.48 -12.26
CA TYR A 150 8.79 3.67 -12.54
C TYR A 150 7.88 2.67 -11.83
N GLY A 151 8.40 1.49 -11.45
CA GLY A 151 7.60 0.40 -10.90
C GLY A 151 7.02 0.72 -9.52
N PHE A 152 5.71 0.52 -9.35
CA PHE A 152 4.98 0.61 -8.07
C PHE A 152 5.12 1.93 -7.30
N ARG A 153 5.47 3.01 -7.99
CA ARG A 153 5.64 4.35 -7.38
C ARG A 153 4.40 5.22 -7.58
N PRO A 154 4.08 6.11 -6.60
CA PRO A 154 3.03 7.12 -6.77
C PRO A 154 3.30 8.00 -7.99
N ASN A 155 2.26 8.33 -8.75
CA ASN A 155 2.32 9.20 -9.92
C ASN A 155 3.27 8.72 -11.05
N LYS A 156 3.70 7.45 -11.01
CA LYS A 156 4.45 6.79 -12.07
C LYS A 156 3.59 5.71 -12.75
N SER A 157 3.82 5.48 -14.03
CA SER A 157 3.08 4.48 -14.79
C SER A 157 3.95 3.74 -15.79
N PRO A 158 3.56 2.53 -16.21
CA PRO A 158 4.25 1.80 -17.28
C PRO A 158 4.31 2.60 -18.60
N LEU A 159 3.27 3.38 -18.91
CA LEU A 159 3.24 4.21 -20.12
C LEU A 159 4.31 5.30 -20.11
N GLN A 160 4.54 5.93 -18.95
CA GLN A 160 5.62 6.91 -18.81
C GLN A 160 7.00 6.25 -18.97
N ALA A 161 7.18 5.02 -18.49
CA ALA A 161 8.43 4.27 -18.68
C ALA A 161 8.67 3.98 -20.16
N ILE A 162 7.66 3.49 -20.88
CA ILE A 162 7.72 3.21 -22.32
C ILE A 162 8.04 4.49 -23.10
N GLU A 163 7.38 5.60 -22.77
CA GLU A 163 7.63 6.88 -23.46
C GLU A 163 9.06 7.40 -23.20
N ALA A 164 9.57 7.25 -21.97
CA ALA A 164 10.94 7.63 -21.65
C ALA A 164 11.97 6.81 -22.47
N VAL A 165 11.75 5.50 -22.61
CA VAL A 165 12.58 4.62 -23.45
C VAL A 165 12.50 5.05 -24.92
N LYS A 166 11.29 5.25 -25.44
CA LYS A 166 11.05 5.69 -26.82
C LYS A 166 11.76 7.01 -27.15
N VAL A 167 11.61 8.02 -26.27
CA VAL A 167 12.26 9.32 -26.42
C VAL A 167 13.79 9.18 -26.38
N THR A 168 14.30 8.32 -25.50
CA THR A 168 15.75 8.09 -25.40
C THR A 168 16.30 7.47 -26.67
N ILE A 169 15.66 6.45 -27.21
CA ILE A 169 16.05 5.79 -28.47
C ILE A 169 15.99 6.78 -29.65
N ALA A 170 14.94 7.61 -29.72
CA ALA A 170 14.77 8.56 -30.79
C ALA A 170 15.80 9.73 -30.77
N LYS A 171 16.19 10.17 -29.58
CA LYS A 171 17.08 11.33 -29.39
C LYS A 171 18.57 11.00 -29.29
N ARG A 172 18.90 9.75 -28.97
CA ARG A 172 20.29 9.29 -28.78
C ARG A 172 20.62 8.21 -29.78
N LYS A 173 21.90 8.12 -30.16
CA LYS A 173 22.41 6.99 -30.96
C LYS A 173 22.52 5.75 -30.09
N VAL A 174 21.41 5.01 -29.97
CA VAL A 174 21.35 3.77 -29.18
C VAL A 174 21.62 2.59 -30.11
N SER A 175 22.69 1.85 -29.86
CA SER A 175 23.06 0.67 -30.66
C SER A 175 22.66 -0.65 -29.97
N TRP A 176 22.46 -0.64 -28.65
CA TRP A 176 22.17 -1.82 -27.86
C TRP A 176 21.14 -1.53 -26.78
N VAL A 177 20.27 -2.49 -26.53
CA VAL A 177 19.32 -2.50 -25.43
C VAL A 177 19.55 -3.78 -24.63
N LEU A 178 19.82 -3.64 -23.32
CA LEU A 178 19.93 -4.75 -22.39
C LEU A 178 18.66 -4.82 -21.56
N ASP A 179 17.98 -5.97 -21.62
CA ASP A 179 16.84 -6.30 -20.75
C ASP A 179 17.30 -7.34 -19.73
N VAL A 180 17.13 -7.03 -18.45
CA VAL A 180 17.56 -7.89 -17.34
C VAL A 180 16.43 -8.03 -16.33
N ASP A 181 16.13 -9.26 -15.93
CA ASP A 181 15.16 -9.57 -14.88
C ASP A 181 15.76 -10.56 -13.87
N VAL A 182 15.37 -10.41 -12.61
CA VAL A 182 15.83 -11.29 -11.53
C VAL A 182 14.85 -12.45 -11.37
N ALA A 183 15.30 -13.66 -11.66
CA ALA A 183 14.47 -14.86 -11.54
C ALA A 183 14.06 -15.11 -10.08
N SER A 184 12.76 -15.31 -9.85
CA SER A 184 12.20 -15.65 -8.52
C SER A 184 12.67 -14.71 -7.39
N PHE A 185 12.74 -13.41 -7.68
CA PHE A 185 13.25 -12.41 -6.74
C PHE A 185 12.63 -12.53 -5.34
N PHE A 186 11.29 -12.57 -5.25
CA PHE A 186 10.60 -12.63 -3.96
C PHE A 186 10.75 -13.98 -3.25
N ASP A 187 10.88 -15.08 -4.00
CA ASP A 187 11.04 -16.43 -3.42
C ASP A 187 12.45 -16.63 -2.85
N ASN A 188 13.42 -15.87 -3.35
CA ASN A 188 14.83 -15.94 -2.93
C ASN A 188 15.26 -14.78 -2.02
N MET A 189 14.34 -13.95 -1.58
CA MET A 189 14.65 -12.83 -0.69
C MET A 189 14.96 -13.35 0.72
N ASP A 190 16.14 -13.03 1.23
CA ASP A 190 16.53 -13.33 2.61
C ASP A 190 15.85 -12.33 3.55
N HIS A 191 14.90 -12.82 4.35
CA HIS A 191 14.11 -12.00 5.27
C HIS A 191 14.96 -11.43 6.41
N GLU A 192 15.99 -12.13 6.88
CA GLU A 192 16.89 -11.62 7.91
C GLU A 192 17.69 -10.41 7.39
N TRP A 193 18.17 -10.48 6.15
CA TRP A 193 18.84 -9.36 5.51
C TRP A 193 17.90 -8.17 5.29
N LEU A 194 16.65 -8.43 4.90
CA LEU A 194 15.65 -7.38 4.72
C LEU A 194 15.39 -6.62 6.01
N VAL A 195 15.26 -7.34 7.14
CA VAL A 195 15.01 -6.75 8.46
C VAL A 195 16.26 -6.05 9.03
N LYS A 196 17.45 -6.56 8.74
CA LYS A 196 18.73 -5.97 9.19
C LYS A 196 19.08 -4.65 8.48
N ARG A 197 18.43 -4.30 7.39
CA ARG A 197 18.67 -3.01 6.73
C ARG A 197 18.34 -1.85 7.66
N PRO A 198 19.26 -0.84 7.82
CA PRO A 198 19.11 0.22 8.83
C PRO A 198 17.80 1.00 8.77
N CYS A 199 17.24 1.17 7.59
CA CYS A 199 15.97 1.88 7.42
C CYS A 199 14.75 1.11 7.95
N ILE A 200 14.80 -0.22 7.99
CA ILE A 200 13.71 -1.07 8.46
C ILE A 200 13.94 -1.51 9.90
N ALA A 201 15.18 -1.86 10.27
CA ALA A 201 15.53 -2.31 11.62
C ALA A 201 15.23 -1.30 12.73
N ASN A 202 15.11 -0.01 12.39
CA ASN A 202 14.87 1.07 13.35
C ASN A 202 13.46 1.68 13.27
N THR A 203 12.52 1.08 12.52
CA THR A 203 11.14 1.56 12.44
C THR A 203 10.30 1.22 13.68
N GLY A 204 10.82 0.39 14.60
CA GLY A 204 10.04 -0.17 15.71
C GLY A 204 8.97 -1.17 15.25
N LEU A 205 8.99 -1.54 13.97
CA LEU A 205 8.18 -2.61 13.41
C LEU A 205 8.91 -3.94 13.64
N ASN A 206 8.52 -4.68 14.65
CA ASN A 206 8.89 -6.08 14.78
C ASN A 206 8.10 -6.87 13.72
N ILE A 207 8.69 -7.02 12.54
CA ILE A 207 8.16 -7.92 11.51
C ILE A 207 8.66 -9.32 11.90
N THR A 208 7.97 -9.97 12.82
CA THR A 208 8.14 -11.40 13.06
C THR A 208 7.43 -12.15 11.95
N ALA A 209 8.19 -12.92 11.18
CA ALA A 209 7.69 -13.83 10.16
C ALA A 209 6.98 -15.03 10.77
#